data_6d8dd4bbfa4e2d8902c4619baa8e63c9
#
_entry.id   6d8dd4bbfa4e2d8902c4619baa8e63c9
#
_cell.length_a   1.000
_cell.length_b   1.000
_cell.length_c   1.000
_cell.angle_alpha   90.00
_cell.angle_beta   90.00
_cell.angle_gamma   90.00
#
_symmetry.space_group_name_H-M   'P 1'
#
loop_
_entity.id
_entity.type
_entity.pdbx_description
1 polymer ?
#
loop_
_entity_poly.entity_id
_entity_poly.type
_entity_poly.pdbx_seq_one_letter_code
_entity_poly.pdbx_strand_id
1 'polypeptide(L)'
;MKGFIRETLTTILTALVVFLGLQATIQGSIVLGSSMQPNFETGQWLIVNKAIYRFSDIKRGDVVILRPPSNLDTDSIKRVIALPGETVEIKDGLVYINGELLSEPYILDASRYTMKLLEIPHGHCFVLGDNRNSSNDSHVWGPLPLDNIEGKVWLSIWPPDDWVVAPDYFQD
;
A
#
# COMPACT_ATOMS: atom_id res chain seq x y z
N MET A 1 50.54 0.86 9.70
CA MET A 1 49.79 1.92 9.01
C MET A 1 48.99 1.43 7.81
N LYS A 2 49.60 0.76 6.81
CA LYS A 2 48.87 0.28 5.62
C LYS A 2 47.73 -0.70 5.92
N GLY A 3 47.86 -1.60 6.92
CA GLY A 3 46.81 -2.53 7.36
C GLY A 3 45.59 -1.81 7.94
N PHE A 4 45.86 -0.88 8.87
CA PHE A 4 44.79 -0.08 9.52
C PHE A 4 43.98 0.74 8.51
N ILE A 5 44.69 1.43 7.57
CA ILE A 5 44.01 2.21 6.52
C ILE A 5 43.12 1.32 5.65
N ARG A 6 43.58 0.14 5.27
CA ARG A 6 42.78 -0.83 4.46
C ARG A 6 41.56 -1.28 5.21
N GLU A 7 41.69 -1.65 6.49
CA GLU A 7 40.56 -2.10 7.34
C GLU A 7 39.52 -0.97 7.52
N THR A 8 39.98 0.23 7.78
CA THR A 8 39.09 1.40 7.91
C THR A 8 38.35 1.68 6.59
N LEU A 9 39.03 1.64 5.44
CA LEU A 9 38.41 1.85 4.14
C LEU A 9 37.38 0.75 3.81
N THR A 10 37.70 -0.52 4.09
CA THR A 10 36.73 -1.61 3.86
C THR A 10 35.51 -1.47 4.74
N THR A 11 35.65 -1.09 6.01
CA THR A 11 34.54 -0.86 6.93
C THR A 11 33.64 0.28 6.42
N ILE A 12 34.23 1.42 6.02
CA ILE A 12 33.48 2.55 5.48
C ILE A 12 32.74 2.16 4.19
N LEU A 13 33.42 1.46 3.28
CA LEU A 13 32.81 1.02 2.03
C LEU A 13 31.64 0.06 2.27
N THR A 14 31.81 -0.90 3.18
CA THR A 14 30.75 -1.85 3.55
C THR A 14 29.56 -1.12 4.16
N ALA A 15 29.80 -0.19 5.10
CA ALA A 15 28.75 0.62 5.70
C ALA A 15 28.00 1.46 4.66
N LEU A 16 28.73 2.06 3.71
CA LEU A 16 28.12 2.83 2.62
C LEU A 16 27.25 1.96 1.71
N VAL A 17 27.73 0.78 1.32
CA VAL A 17 26.96 -0.16 0.49
C VAL A 17 25.66 -0.60 1.19
N VAL A 18 25.75 -0.96 2.48
CA VAL A 18 24.58 -1.31 3.29
C VAL A 18 23.61 -0.14 3.40
N PHE A 19 24.11 1.05 3.69
CA PHE A 19 23.29 2.26 3.79
C PHE A 19 22.54 2.58 2.49
N LEU A 20 23.24 2.57 1.35
CA LEU A 20 22.63 2.78 0.05
C LEU A 20 21.61 1.69 -0.32
N GLY A 21 21.91 0.43 0.04
CA GLY A 21 20.96 -0.70 -0.11
C GLY A 21 19.68 -0.49 0.68
N LEU A 22 19.78 -0.08 1.94
CA LEU A 22 18.62 0.22 2.78
C LEU A 22 17.81 1.41 2.23
N GLN A 23 18.46 2.49 1.83
CA GLN A 23 17.78 3.64 1.22
C GLN A 23 17.06 3.29 -0.09
N ALA A 24 17.59 2.36 -0.87
CA ALA A 24 16.96 1.90 -2.11
C ALA A 24 15.73 1.02 -1.88
N THR A 25 15.59 0.44 -0.69
CA THR A 25 14.54 -0.55 -0.38
C THR A 25 13.48 -0.05 0.60
N ILE A 26 13.81 0.91 1.44
CA ILE A 26 12.94 1.41 2.52
C ILE A 26 12.73 2.91 2.37
N GLN A 27 11.48 3.35 2.56
CA GLN A 27 11.11 4.76 2.57
C GLN A 27 10.23 5.06 3.78
N GLY A 28 10.48 6.20 4.43
CA GLY A 28 9.53 6.78 5.38
C GLY A 28 8.44 7.56 4.64
N SER A 29 7.19 7.44 5.07
CA SER A 29 6.05 8.21 4.58
C SER A 29 5.19 8.67 5.74
N ILE A 30 4.49 9.80 5.57
CA ILE A 30 3.54 10.32 6.56
C ILE A 30 2.14 10.20 5.99
N VAL A 31 1.21 9.67 6.79
CA VAL A 31 -0.20 9.61 6.43
C VAL A 31 -0.80 11.02 6.42
N LEU A 32 -1.40 11.39 5.30
CA LEU A 32 -2.13 12.64 5.15
C LEU A 32 -3.58 12.34 4.76
N GLY A 33 -4.52 12.92 5.50
CA GLY A 33 -5.97 12.74 5.27
C GLY A 33 -6.55 11.52 5.98
N SER A 34 -7.84 11.30 5.78
CA SER A 34 -8.67 10.34 6.54
C SER A 34 -9.06 9.09 5.73
N SER A 35 -8.51 8.91 4.53
CA SER A 35 -8.99 7.86 3.61
C SER A 35 -8.75 6.43 4.09
N MET A 36 -7.84 6.23 5.05
CA MET A 36 -7.50 4.91 5.60
C MET A 36 -7.94 4.74 7.06
N GLN A 37 -8.76 5.66 7.58
CA GLN A 37 -9.38 5.47 8.90
C GLN A 37 -10.34 4.28 8.88
N PRO A 38 -10.43 3.52 9.99
CA PRO A 38 -9.80 3.74 11.29
C PRO A 38 -8.38 3.20 11.42
N ASN A 39 -7.86 2.47 10.41
CA ASN A 39 -6.62 1.70 10.57
C ASN A 39 -5.36 2.55 10.49
N PHE A 40 -5.42 3.69 9.78
CA PHE A 40 -4.31 4.65 9.69
C PHE A 40 -4.84 6.07 9.85
N GLU A 41 -4.21 6.84 10.73
CA GLU A 41 -4.60 8.21 11.06
C GLU A 41 -3.60 9.23 10.50
N THR A 42 -4.10 10.44 10.25
CA THR A 42 -3.26 11.56 9.81
C THR A 42 -2.15 11.83 10.81
N GLY A 43 -0.93 11.96 10.30
CA GLY A 43 0.27 12.24 11.08
C GLY A 43 1.05 10.99 11.48
N GLN A 44 0.53 9.80 11.24
CA GLN A 44 1.29 8.56 11.47
C GLN A 44 2.47 8.45 10.50
N TRP A 45 3.62 7.99 11.02
CA TRP A 45 4.82 7.70 10.25
C TRP A 45 4.86 6.22 9.87
N LEU A 46 4.99 5.97 8.59
CA LEU A 46 4.99 4.63 8.02
C LEU A 46 6.37 4.26 7.48
N ILE A 47 6.72 3.00 7.64
CA ILE A 47 7.82 2.36 6.92
C ILE A 47 7.25 1.64 5.71
N VAL A 48 7.75 2.00 4.54
CA VAL A 48 7.31 1.47 3.24
C VAL A 48 8.45 0.64 2.64
N ASN A 49 8.14 -0.61 2.27
CA ASN A 49 9.05 -1.49 1.55
C ASN A 49 8.85 -1.30 0.04
N LYS A 50 9.80 -0.65 -0.62
CA LYS A 50 9.79 -0.38 -2.07
C LYS A 50 10.24 -1.57 -2.91
N ALA A 51 10.99 -2.49 -2.32
CA ALA A 51 11.58 -3.60 -3.05
C ALA A 51 10.69 -4.84 -3.09
N ILE A 52 9.63 -4.91 -2.26
CA ILE A 52 8.84 -6.12 -2.06
C ILE A 52 8.29 -6.68 -3.39
N TYR A 53 7.75 -5.81 -4.23
CA TYR A 53 7.12 -6.21 -5.51
C TYR A 53 8.11 -6.47 -6.65
N ARG A 54 9.42 -6.43 -6.37
CA ARG A 54 10.45 -6.98 -7.27
C ARG A 54 10.64 -8.49 -7.07
N PHE A 55 10.18 -9.03 -5.94
CA PHE A 55 10.42 -10.41 -5.51
C PHE A 55 9.14 -11.17 -5.19
N SER A 56 8.00 -10.49 -5.09
CA SER A 56 6.70 -11.08 -4.80
C SER A 56 5.60 -10.36 -5.56
N ASP A 57 4.53 -11.07 -5.84
CA ASP A 57 3.33 -10.49 -6.43
C ASP A 57 2.57 -9.66 -5.37
N ILE A 58 1.77 -8.72 -5.87
CA ILE A 58 0.83 -7.97 -5.06
C ILE A 58 -0.26 -8.92 -4.52
N LYS A 59 -0.68 -8.68 -3.29
CA LYS A 59 -1.72 -9.50 -2.64
C LYS A 59 -2.93 -8.64 -2.27
N ARG A 60 -4.11 -9.27 -2.26
CA ARG A 60 -5.30 -8.66 -1.68
C ARG A 60 -5.05 -8.33 -0.21
N GLY A 61 -5.49 -7.15 0.22
CA GLY A 61 -5.28 -6.66 1.58
C GLY A 61 -3.98 -5.87 1.77
N ASP A 62 -3.02 -5.94 0.85
CA ASP A 62 -1.82 -5.13 0.93
C ASP A 62 -2.18 -3.64 1.03
N VAL A 63 -1.63 -2.97 2.03
CA VAL A 63 -1.70 -1.51 2.12
C VAL A 63 -0.49 -0.94 1.39
N VAL A 64 -0.75 -0.10 0.40
CA VAL A 64 0.27 0.40 -0.52
C VAL A 64 0.32 1.92 -0.57
N ILE A 65 1.53 2.45 -0.76
CA ILE A 65 1.72 3.83 -1.22
C ILE A 65 1.74 3.79 -2.74
N LEU A 66 0.96 4.66 -3.36
CA LEU A 66 0.75 4.71 -4.80
C LEU A 66 0.59 6.13 -5.31
N ARG A 67 0.76 6.32 -6.60
CA ARG A 67 0.43 7.55 -7.33
C ARG A 67 -0.86 7.37 -8.10
N PRO A 68 -1.94 8.09 -7.76
CA PRO A 68 -3.21 7.99 -8.48
C PRO A 68 -3.03 8.35 -9.95
N PRO A 69 -3.68 7.65 -10.90
CA PRO A 69 -3.62 8.01 -12.33
C PRO A 69 -4.12 9.43 -12.63
N SER A 70 -4.98 9.96 -11.78
CA SER A 70 -5.52 11.32 -11.87
C SER A 70 -4.54 12.41 -11.42
N ASN A 71 -3.51 12.06 -10.62
CA ASN A 71 -2.48 12.99 -10.14
C ASN A 71 -1.22 12.21 -9.73
N LEU A 72 -0.25 12.16 -10.62
CA LEU A 72 1.02 11.44 -10.42
C LEU A 72 2.03 12.17 -9.51
N ASP A 73 1.76 13.42 -9.15
CA ASP A 73 2.66 14.23 -8.33
C ASP A 73 2.40 14.07 -6.82
N THR A 74 1.33 13.35 -6.46
CA THR A 74 0.95 13.16 -5.04
C THR A 74 0.88 11.68 -4.71
N ASP A 75 1.53 11.31 -3.61
CA ASP A 75 1.41 9.98 -3.05
C ASP A 75 0.07 9.83 -2.32
N SER A 76 -0.49 8.62 -2.39
CA SER A 76 -1.70 8.23 -1.67
C SER A 76 -1.50 6.87 -1.03
N ILE A 77 -2.18 6.65 0.10
CA ILE A 77 -2.23 5.36 0.78
C ILE A 77 -3.59 4.71 0.53
N LYS A 78 -3.61 3.45 0.08
CA LYS A 78 -4.82 2.66 -0.19
C LYS A 78 -4.58 1.18 0.06
N ARG A 79 -5.68 0.42 0.15
CA ARG A 79 -5.66 -1.04 0.27
C ARG A 79 -6.00 -1.70 -1.06
N VAL A 80 -5.26 -2.75 -1.41
CA VAL A 80 -5.53 -3.58 -2.58
C VAL A 80 -6.77 -4.45 -2.33
N ILE A 81 -7.75 -4.35 -3.22
CA ILE A 81 -9.04 -5.02 -3.11
C ILE A 81 -9.23 -6.10 -4.16
N ALA A 82 -8.89 -5.81 -5.43
CA ALA A 82 -8.94 -6.82 -6.47
C ALA A 82 -7.62 -6.89 -7.24
N LEU A 83 -7.27 -8.08 -7.67
CA LEU A 83 -6.03 -8.43 -8.35
C LEU A 83 -6.22 -8.49 -9.87
N PRO A 84 -5.13 -8.51 -10.66
CA PRO A 84 -5.21 -8.65 -12.12
C PRO A 84 -6.04 -9.87 -12.55
N GLY A 85 -6.97 -9.69 -13.47
CA GLY A 85 -7.83 -10.75 -14.02
C GLY A 85 -9.07 -11.07 -13.16
N GLU A 86 -9.23 -10.45 -12.00
CA GLU A 86 -10.44 -10.61 -11.19
C GLU A 86 -11.53 -9.64 -11.62
N THR A 87 -12.76 -9.94 -11.24
CA THR A 87 -13.87 -9.00 -11.35
C THR A 87 -14.19 -8.40 -10.00
N VAL A 88 -14.51 -7.11 -9.98
CA VAL A 88 -14.96 -6.38 -8.79
C VAL A 88 -16.31 -5.72 -9.06
N GLU A 89 -17.22 -5.78 -8.09
CA GLU A 89 -18.50 -5.09 -8.10
C GLU A 89 -18.76 -4.52 -6.71
N ILE A 90 -19.40 -3.34 -6.63
CA ILE A 90 -19.87 -2.78 -5.36
C ILE A 90 -21.38 -2.65 -5.45
N LYS A 91 -22.08 -3.47 -4.67
CA LYS A 91 -23.54 -3.57 -4.65
C LYS A 91 -24.05 -3.48 -3.22
N ASP A 92 -25.05 -2.64 -3.01
CA ASP A 92 -25.64 -2.38 -1.68
C ASP A 92 -24.58 -2.00 -0.62
N GLY A 93 -23.52 -1.31 -1.06
CA GLY A 93 -22.41 -0.88 -0.22
C GLY A 93 -21.36 -1.96 0.08
N LEU A 94 -21.54 -3.18 -0.41
CA LEU A 94 -20.68 -4.32 -0.19
C LEU A 94 -19.84 -4.63 -1.43
N VAL A 95 -18.60 -5.07 -1.21
CA VAL A 95 -17.67 -5.43 -2.28
C VAL A 95 -17.78 -6.91 -2.60
N TYR A 96 -17.88 -7.23 -3.89
CA TYR A 96 -17.86 -8.58 -4.42
C TYR A 96 -16.66 -8.78 -5.33
N ILE A 97 -15.91 -9.86 -5.15
CA ILE A 97 -14.80 -10.27 -5.99
C ILE A 97 -15.14 -11.61 -6.66
N ASN A 98 -15.09 -11.65 -7.98
CA ASN A 98 -15.47 -12.84 -8.76
C ASN A 98 -16.88 -13.36 -8.42
N GLY A 99 -17.78 -12.43 -8.03
CA GLY A 99 -19.15 -12.75 -7.62
C GLY A 99 -19.31 -13.18 -6.16
N GLU A 100 -18.23 -13.31 -5.38
CA GLU A 100 -18.25 -13.67 -3.98
C GLU A 100 -18.11 -12.44 -3.08
N LEU A 101 -18.88 -12.39 -1.98
CA LEU A 101 -18.83 -11.31 -1.01
C LEU A 101 -17.47 -11.28 -0.32
N LEU A 102 -16.77 -10.13 -0.40
CA LEU A 102 -15.52 -9.91 0.31
C LEU A 102 -15.78 -9.61 1.78
N SER A 103 -15.10 -10.33 2.68
CA SER A 103 -15.08 -10.00 4.11
C SER A 103 -14.13 -8.83 4.36
N GLU A 104 -14.62 -7.74 4.93
CA GLU A 104 -13.89 -6.50 5.11
C GLU A 104 -13.91 -5.99 6.56
N PRO A 105 -13.27 -6.71 7.50
CA PRO A 105 -13.30 -6.36 8.93
C PRO A 105 -12.57 -5.05 9.27
N TYR A 106 -11.87 -4.47 8.31
CA TYR A 106 -11.08 -3.25 8.44
C TYR A 106 -11.84 -1.95 8.12
N ILE A 107 -13.07 -2.03 7.62
CA ILE A 107 -13.90 -0.85 7.36
C ILE A 107 -14.83 -0.54 8.54
N LEU A 108 -15.15 0.75 8.74
CA LEU A 108 -16.16 1.16 9.73
C LEU A 108 -17.57 1.08 9.15
N ASP A 109 -17.74 1.62 7.95
CA ASP A 109 -19.02 1.75 7.28
C ASP A 109 -18.96 1.18 5.87
N ALA A 110 -20.06 0.56 5.46
CA ALA A 110 -20.26 0.16 4.06
C ALA A 110 -20.23 1.37 3.11
N SER A 111 -19.88 1.13 1.86
CA SER A 111 -19.87 2.17 0.84
C SER A 111 -21.28 2.73 0.61
N ARG A 112 -21.39 4.07 0.43
CA ARG A 112 -22.65 4.74 0.07
C ARG A 112 -22.84 4.86 -1.45
N TYR A 113 -21.98 4.22 -2.21
CA TYR A 113 -22.00 4.19 -3.68
C TYR A 113 -22.08 2.75 -4.17
N THR A 114 -22.47 2.63 -5.43
CA THR A 114 -22.48 1.36 -6.17
C THR A 114 -21.53 1.47 -7.35
N MET A 115 -20.93 0.35 -7.75
CA MET A 115 -20.09 0.26 -8.94
C MET A 115 -20.49 -1.02 -9.69
N LYS A 116 -20.70 -0.87 -10.99
CA LYS A 116 -21.00 -2.02 -11.86
C LYS A 116 -19.80 -2.95 -11.91
N LEU A 117 -20.08 -4.22 -12.24
CA LEU A 117 -19.05 -5.22 -12.46
C LEU A 117 -17.98 -4.69 -13.41
N LEU A 118 -16.73 -4.76 -12.95
CA LEU A 118 -15.54 -4.35 -13.67
C LEU A 118 -14.52 -5.50 -13.62
N GLU A 119 -14.01 -5.91 -14.76
CA GLU A 119 -12.86 -6.81 -14.87
C GLU A 119 -11.56 -6.01 -14.75
N ILE A 120 -10.64 -6.48 -13.91
CA ILE A 120 -9.35 -5.82 -13.67
C ILE A 120 -8.36 -6.26 -14.75
N PRO A 121 -7.87 -5.34 -15.58
CA PRO A 121 -6.93 -5.69 -16.66
C PRO A 121 -5.62 -6.27 -16.09
N HIS A 122 -4.94 -7.09 -16.88
CA HIS A 122 -3.57 -7.51 -16.56
C HIS A 122 -2.68 -6.28 -16.36
N GLY A 123 -1.76 -6.36 -15.39
CA GLY A 123 -0.89 -5.24 -15.01
C GLY A 123 -1.57 -4.13 -14.21
N HIS A 124 -2.82 -4.33 -13.77
CA HIS A 124 -3.57 -3.40 -12.92
C HIS A 124 -4.09 -4.11 -11.67
N CYS A 125 -4.39 -3.33 -10.65
CA CYS A 125 -5.16 -3.76 -9.49
C CYS A 125 -6.28 -2.76 -9.19
N PHE A 126 -7.18 -3.12 -8.28
CA PHE A 126 -8.22 -2.23 -7.78
C PHE A 126 -7.96 -1.94 -6.31
N VAL A 127 -7.91 -0.67 -5.96
CA VAL A 127 -7.59 -0.22 -4.60
C VAL A 127 -8.71 0.65 -4.04
N LEU A 128 -8.98 0.50 -2.74
CA LEU A 128 -9.92 1.35 -2.01
C LEU A 128 -9.28 1.90 -0.73
N GLY A 129 -9.80 3.03 -0.27
CA GLY A 129 -9.55 3.48 1.09
C GLY A 129 -10.37 2.67 2.09
N ASP A 130 -9.85 2.47 3.30
CA ASP A 130 -10.60 1.81 4.38
C ASP A 130 -11.80 2.67 4.81
N ASN A 131 -11.66 3.99 4.76
CA ASN A 131 -12.76 4.94 4.90
C ASN A 131 -13.50 5.12 3.57
N ARG A 132 -14.38 4.19 3.25
CA ARG A 132 -15.10 4.07 1.97
C ARG A 132 -15.74 5.36 1.50
N ASN A 133 -16.31 6.11 2.42
CA ASN A 133 -17.12 7.29 2.11
C ASN A 133 -16.30 8.60 2.12
N SER A 134 -14.99 8.52 2.41
CA SER A 134 -14.06 9.66 2.43
C SER A 134 -12.74 9.32 1.73
N SER A 135 -12.81 8.67 0.58
CA SER A 135 -11.65 8.26 -0.18
C SER A 135 -11.82 8.55 -1.67
N ASN A 136 -10.79 9.12 -2.28
CA ASN A 136 -10.66 9.21 -3.73
C ASN A 136 -9.74 8.08 -4.18
N ASP A 137 -10.30 7.03 -4.78
CA ASP A 137 -9.63 5.78 -5.09
C ASP A 137 -10.20 5.15 -6.38
N SER A 138 -9.97 3.87 -6.61
CA SER A 138 -10.33 3.18 -7.85
C SER A 138 -11.82 3.23 -8.20
N HIS A 139 -12.71 3.45 -7.24
CA HIS A 139 -14.13 3.63 -7.54
C HIS A 139 -14.40 4.91 -8.34
N VAL A 140 -13.50 5.91 -8.27
CA VAL A 140 -13.60 7.18 -9.00
C VAL A 140 -12.79 7.16 -10.29
N TRP A 141 -11.53 6.71 -10.22
CA TRP A 141 -10.58 6.84 -11.34
C TRP A 141 -10.23 5.50 -12.03
N GLY A 142 -10.85 4.38 -11.60
CA GLY A 142 -10.68 3.07 -12.24
C GLY A 142 -9.48 2.25 -11.73
N PRO A 143 -9.11 1.17 -12.43
CA PRO A 143 -7.99 0.31 -12.06
C PRO A 143 -6.67 1.07 -12.01
N LEU A 144 -5.83 0.74 -11.03
CA LEU A 144 -4.50 1.30 -10.83
C LEU A 144 -3.47 0.47 -11.60
N PRO A 145 -2.65 1.07 -12.49
CA PRO A 145 -1.48 0.38 -13.04
C PRO A 145 -0.52 -0.05 -11.90
N LEU A 146 -0.02 -1.27 -11.94
CA LEU A 146 0.91 -1.78 -10.92
C LEU A 146 2.20 -0.96 -10.83
N ASP A 147 2.64 -0.36 -11.95
CA ASP A 147 3.80 0.52 -12.02
C ASP A 147 3.61 1.83 -11.21
N ASN A 148 2.38 2.18 -10.86
CA ASN A 148 2.09 3.34 -10.01
C ASN A 148 2.22 3.04 -8.51
N ILE A 149 2.52 1.80 -8.13
CA ILE A 149 2.73 1.40 -6.74
C ILE A 149 4.18 1.68 -6.36
N GLU A 150 4.39 2.56 -5.38
CA GLU A 150 5.70 2.91 -4.86
C GLU A 150 6.24 1.84 -3.87
N GLY A 151 5.35 1.19 -3.11
CA GLY A 151 5.73 0.14 -2.19
C GLY A 151 4.60 -0.27 -1.23
N LYS A 152 4.86 -1.34 -0.48
CA LYS A 152 3.95 -1.88 0.54
C LYS A 152 4.24 -1.23 1.89
N VAL A 153 3.20 -0.76 2.57
CA VAL A 153 3.28 -0.34 3.97
C VAL A 153 3.57 -1.56 4.83
N TRP A 154 4.63 -1.48 5.60
CA TRP A 154 5.06 -2.57 6.46
C TRP A 154 4.70 -2.32 7.92
N LEU A 155 4.97 -1.10 8.40
CA LEU A 155 4.89 -0.78 9.82
C LEU A 155 4.53 0.69 10.00
N SER A 156 3.64 1.00 10.96
CA SER A 156 3.49 2.33 11.55
C SER A 156 4.42 2.43 12.76
N ILE A 157 5.26 3.49 12.81
CA ILE A 157 6.29 3.67 13.85
C ILE A 157 6.05 4.87 14.75
N TRP A 158 5.09 5.72 14.43
CA TRP A 158 4.77 6.91 15.22
C TRP A 158 3.30 7.29 15.08
N PRO A 159 2.61 7.66 16.17
CA PRO A 159 3.10 7.71 17.55
C PRO A 159 3.42 6.32 18.13
N PRO A 160 4.26 6.23 19.18
CA PRO A 160 4.72 4.93 19.73
C PRO A 160 3.60 4.05 20.25
N ASP A 161 2.49 4.65 20.70
CA ASP A 161 1.32 3.93 21.21
C ASP A 161 0.53 3.22 20.10
N ASP A 162 0.77 3.59 18.83
CA ASP A 162 0.11 3.08 17.63
C ASP A 162 1.07 2.24 16.74
N TRP A 163 2.07 1.61 17.35
CA TRP A 163 2.92 0.68 16.60
C TRP A 163 2.10 -0.50 16.11
N VAL A 164 1.75 -0.47 14.83
CA VAL A 164 0.97 -1.52 14.19
C VAL A 164 1.72 -2.01 12.96
N VAL A 165 2.01 -3.31 12.92
CA VAL A 165 2.32 -3.99 11.66
C VAL A 165 1.06 -3.89 10.82
N ALA A 166 1.16 -3.46 9.57
CA ALA A 166 0.01 -3.38 8.68
C ALA A 166 -0.71 -4.74 8.70
N PRO A 167 -1.95 -4.81 9.24
CA PRO A 167 -2.59 -6.09 9.48
C PRO A 167 -2.92 -6.75 8.14
N ASP A 168 -2.55 -8.02 8.03
CA ASP A 168 -2.93 -8.88 6.91
C ASP A 168 -4.24 -9.60 7.28
N TYR A 169 -5.34 -9.14 6.71
CA TYR A 169 -6.68 -9.68 6.95
C TYR A 169 -7.04 -10.88 6.05
N PHE A 170 -6.15 -11.26 5.12
CA PHE A 170 -6.42 -12.25 4.09
C PHE A 170 -5.36 -13.38 4.07
N GLN A 171 -4.71 -13.64 5.21
CA GLN A 171 -3.84 -14.81 5.34
C GLN A 171 -4.71 -16.08 5.34
N ASP A 172 -4.49 -16.92 4.34
CA ASP A 172 -4.96 -18.32 4.31
C ASP A 172 -4.15 -19.19 5.30
#